data_f2337af66c26ab528a60f832cb7ffb2b
#
_entry.id   f2337af66c26ab528a60f832cb7ffb2b
#
_cell.length_a   1.000
_cell.length_b   1.000
_cell.length_c   1.000
_cell.angle_alpha   90.00
_cell.angle_beta   90.00
_cell.angle_gamma   90.00
#
_symmetry.space_group_name_H-M   'P 1'
#
loop_
_entity.id
_entity.type
_entity.pdbx_description
1 polymer ?
#
loop_
_entity_poly.entity_id
_entity_poly.type
_entity_poly.pdbx_seq_one_letter_code
_entity_poly.pdbx_strand_id
1 'polypeptide(L)'
;MTDLPPKGLTRRQLLVSSATTLAAGAAASAKAATLTGVPQWVPFDHNGPMHYETPGWQFFTAEEAREVEAIVERLIPADDLSVSGKDAGCAVFIDRQLAGEYGTFDRLYMQGPFAKGTPMQGDQSPLVPRERYRLGIAALTGYCQKQFQKTFSALSNEERDKVLTDLEKGAIELEGIDAKLFFQQVLGNTMEGFFADPVYGGNRDMVSWKMIGFPGARYDYRDYIGRHNQKLDLTPISIIGSSAWQKKG
;
A
#
# COMPACT_ATOMS: atom_id res chain seq x y z
N MET A 1 -29.32 54.19 -29.07
CA MET A 1 -28.96 53.45 -27.80
C MET A 1 -27.86 52.51 -28.16
N THR A 2 -26.61 52.88 -27.83
CA THR A 2 -25.42 52.12 -28.14
C THR A 2 -25.05 51.36 -26.87
N ASP A 3 -25.26 50.04 -26.89
CA ASP A 3 -24.80 49.12 -25.82
C ASP A 3 -23.28 49.07 -25.82
N LEU A 4 -22.66 49.56 -24.75
CA LEU A 4 -21.24 49.40 -24.48
C LEU A 4 -21.01 47.99 -23.91
N PRO A 5 -19.99 47.23 -24.38
CA PRO A 5 -19.68 45.92 -23.81
C PRO A 5 -19.20 46.07 -22.37
N PRO A 6 -19.45 45.05 -21.50
CA PRO A 6 -19.05 45.12 -20.11
C PRO A 6 -17.53 45.24 -19.99
N LYS A 7 -17.06 46.24 -19.21
CA LYS A 7 -15.63 46.45 -18.94
C LYS A 7 -15.04 45.17 -18.26
N GLY A 8 -14.19 44.46 -19.00
CA GLY A 8 -13.44 43.33 -18.47
C GLY A 8 -12.56 43.77 -17.29
N LEU A 9 -12.41 42.87 -16.32
CA LEU A 9 -11.54 43.06 -15.17
C LEU A 9 -10.09 43.31 -15.62
N THR A 10 -9.48 44.36 -15.11
CA THR A 10 -8.08 44.66 -15.39
C THR A 10 -7.17 43.64 -14.69
N ARG A 11 -5.95 43.37 -15.25
CA ARG A 11 -4.96 42.46 -14.65
C ARG A 11 -4.68 42.78 -13.18
N ARG A 12 -4.68 44.05 -12.81
CA ARG A 12 -4.47 44.53 -11.45
C ARG A 12 -5.65 44.15 -10.53
N GLN A 13 -6.88 44.25 -11.02
CA GLN A 13 -8.07 43.85 -10.26
C GLN A 13 -8.14 42.33 -10.07
N LEU A 14 -7.69 41.56 -11.07
CA LEU A 14 -7.58 40.11 -10.97
C LEU A 14 -6.54 39.68 -9.94
N LEU A 15 -5.37 40.31 -9.92
CA LEU A 15 -4.31 40.04 -8.95
C LEU A 15 -4.70 40.41 -7.51
N VAL A 16 -5.38 41.56 -7.35
CA VAL A 16 -5.84 41.99 -6.01
C VAL A 16 -6.94 41.06 -5.48
N SER A 17 -7.89 40.65 -6.32
CA SER A 17 -8.95 39.73 -5.90
C SER A 17 -8.41 38.31 -5.60
N SER A 18 -7.43 37.84 -6.37
CA SER A 18 -6.78 36.55 -6.07
C SER A 18 -5.98 36.57 -4.77
N ALA A 19 -5.27 37.66 -4.48
CA ALA A 19 -4.52 37.82 -3.25
C ALA A 19 -5.43 37.90 -2.01
N THR A 20 -6.57 38.58 -2.12
CA THR A 20 -7.54 38.68 -1.01
C THR A 20 -8.27 37.35 -0.77
N THR A 21 -8.55 36.56 -1.82
CA THR A 21 -9.18 35.22 -1.68
C THR A 21 -8.21 34.21 -1.07
N LEU A 22 -6.92 34.27 -1.45
CA LEU A 22 -5.87 33.43 -0.85
C LEU A 22 -5.61 33.77 0.62
N ALA A 23 -5.62 35.06 0.98
CA ALA A 23 -5.43 35.49 2.36
C ALA A 23 -6.62 35.11 3.26
N ALA A 24 -7.85 35.20 2.77
CA ALA A 24 -9.05 34.79 3.49
C ALA A 24 -9.13 33.25 3.63
N GLY A 25 -8.75 32.50 2.61
CA GLY A 25 -8.68 31.02 2.66
C GLY A 25 -7.61 30.50 3.60
N ALA A 26 -6.45 31.14 3.64
CA ALA A 26 -5.35 30.81 4.55
C ALA A 26 -5.69 31.10 6.02
N ALA A 27 -6.46 32.15 6.30
CA ALA A 27 -6.89 32.47 7.66
C ALA A 27 -7.95 31.52 8.22
N ALA A 28 -8.73 30.84 7.35
CA ALA A 28 -9.76 29.89 7.77
C ALA A 28 -9.23 28.47 8.03
N SER A 29 -8.05 28.11 7.49
CA SER A 29 -7.46 26.76 7.60
C SER A 29 -6.25 26.64 8.52
N ALA A 30 -5.69 27.73 8.98
CA ALA A 30 -4.59 27.74 9.94
C ALA A 30 -5.09 27.67 11.40
N LYS A 31 -5.69 26.56 11.78
CA LYS A 31 -5.53 26.10 13.17
C LYS A 31 -4.11 25.58 13.30
N ALA A 32 -3.16 26.49 13.40
CA ALA A 32 -1.83 26.16 13.86
C ALA A 32 -1.97 25.56 15.25
N ALA A 33 -1.79 24.27 15.39
CA ALA A 33 -1.64 23.66 16.69
C ALA A 33 -0.36 24.25 17.27
N THR A 34 -0.50 25.14 18.26
CA THR A 34 0.62 25.64 19.03
C THR A 34 1.09 24.48 19.88
N LEU A 35 2.15 23.79 19.46
CA LEU A 35 2.84 22.84 20.31
C LEU A 35 3.51 23.63 21.44
N THR A 36 2.82 23.74 22.57
CA THR A 36 3.39 24.29 23.80
C THR A 36 4.21 23.20 24.47
N GLY A 37 5.50 23.37 24.49
CA GLY A 37 6.48 22.46 25.03
C GLY A 37 7.31 21.84 23.92
N VAL A 38 8.61 21.72 24.15
CA VAL A 38 9.49 20.92 23.30
C VAL A 38 9.16 19.47 23.64
N PRO A 39 8.54 18.68 22.73
CA PRO A 39 8.39 17.25 22.97
C PRO A 39 9.80 16.72 23.22
N GLN A 40 10.02 16.12 24.39
CA GLN A 40 11.30 15.48 24.65
C GLN A 40 11.49 14.38 23.61
N TRP A 41 12.42 14.62 22.70
CA TRP A 41 12.81 13.59 21.76
C TRP A 41 13.58 12.52 22.56
N VAL A 42 12.98 11.35 22.69
CA VAL A 42 13.61 10.20 23.29
C VAL A 42 14.09 9.31 22.17
N PRO A 43 15.41 9.21 21.95
CA PRO A 43 15.94 8.33 20.92
C PRO A 43 15.51 6.90 21.22
N PHE A 44 14.94 6.22 20.23
CA PHE A 44 14.58 4.79 20.31
C PHE A 44 13.60 4.43 21.45
N ASP A 45 12.74 5.37 21.83
CA ASP A 45 11.65 5.04 22.76
C ASP A 45 10.86 3.85 22.22
N HIS A 46 10.75 2.82 23.04
CA HIS A 46 10.12 1.55 22.66
C HIS A 46 8.63 1.76 22.51
N ASN A 47 8.21 2.07 21.31
CA ASN A 47 6.81 2.02 20.98
C ASN A 47 6.43 0.58 20.77
N GLY A 48 5.57 0.11 21.64
CA GLY A 48 4.83 -1.10 21.38
C GLY A 48 4.20 -1.00 19.96
N PRO A 49 4.00 -2.13 19.30
CA PRO A 49 3.39 -2.17 17.99
C PRO A 49 2.06 -1.43 18.05
N MET A 50 1.89 -0.45 17.18
CA MET A 50 0.61 0.21 17.05
C MET A 50 -0.34 -0.76 16.38
N HIS A 51 -1.37 -1.17 17.11
CA HIS A 51 -2.53 -1.75 16.48
C HIS A 51 -3.20 -0.64 15.66
N TYR A 52 -2.91 -0.62 14.38
CA TYR A 52 -3.66 0.15 13.43
C TYR A 52 -5.01 -0.54 13.26
N GLU A 53 -6.02 -0.13 14.02
CA GLU A 53 -7.39 -0.45 13.71
C GLU A 53 -7.74 0.29 12.42
N THR A 54 -7.58 -0.40 11.31
CA THR A 54 -7.95 0.15 10.02
C THR A 54 -9.46 0.09 9.88
N PRO A 55 -10.15 1.24 9.80
CA PRO A 55 -11.57 1.24 9.54
C PRO A 55 -11.82 0.68 8.14
N GLY A 56 -12.33 -0.54 8.06
CA GLY A 56 -12.81 -1.17 6.84
C GLY A 56 -11.84 -1.20 5.64
N TRP A 57 -12.31 -1.75 4.54
CA TRP A 57 -11.62 -1.72 3.25
C TRP A 57 -11.83 -0.37 2.56
N GLN A 58 -10.79 0.18 1.93
CA GLN A 58 -10.84 1.46 1.21
C GLN A 58 -11.03 1.26 -0.30
N PHE A 59 -10.51 0.17 -0.82
CA PHE A 59 -10.59 -0.17 -2.24
C PHE A 59 -11.39 -1.44 -2.47
N PHE A 60 -11.09 -2.54 -1.78
CA PHE A 60 -11.75 -3.81 -1.99
C PHE A 60 -13.20 -3.82 -1.48
N THR A 61 -14.08 -4.54 -2.19
CA THR A 61 -15.32 -5.02 -1.58
C THR A 61 -15.02 -6.13 -0.55
N ALA A 62 -15.97 -6.45 0.30
CA ALA A 62 -15.80 -7.54 1.28
C ALA A 62 -15.53 -8.90 0.61
N GLU A 63 -16.09 -9.13 -0.58
CA GLU A 63 -15.88 -10.33 -1.38
C GLU A 63 -14.45 -10.37 -1.92
N GLU A 64 -14.01 -9.31 -2.57
CA GLU A 64 -12.64 -9.19 -3.13
C GLU A 64 -11.58 -9.30 -2.04
N ALA A 65 -11.82 -8.68 -0.89
CA ALA A 65 -10.93 -8.75 0.25
C ALA A 65 -10.72 -10.20 0.72
N ARG A 66 -11.80 -11.01 0.79
CA ARG A 66 -11.70 -12.43 1.14
C ARG A 66 -10.84 -13.21 0.15
N GLU A 67 -10.98 -12.93 -1.15
CA GLU A 67 -10.16 -13.59 -2.17
C GLU A 67 -8.68 -13.19 -2.02
N VAL A 68 -8.39 -11.89 -1.84
CA VAL A 68 -7.02 -11.41 -1.64
C VAL A 68 -6.42 -11.93 -0.34
N GLU A 69 -7.17 -11.94 0.77
CA GLU A 69 -6.72 -12.55 2.03
C GLU A 69 -6.33 -14.02 1.86
N ALA A 70 -7.13 -14.78 1.10
CA ALA A 70 -6.85 -16.20 0.83
C ALA A 70 -5.61 -16.37 -0.07
N ILE A 71 -5.34 -15.45 -0.99
CA ILE A 71 -4.14 -15.48 -1.83
C ILE A 71 -2.90 -15.18 -0.98
N VAL A 72 -2.90 -14.07 -0.23
CA VAL A 72 -1.72 -13.68 0.56
C VAL A 72 -1.41 -14.67 1.69
N GLU A 73 -2.43 -15.35 2.23
CA GLU A 73 -2.27 -16.45 3.19
C GLU A 73 -1.48 -17.64 2.60
N ARG A 74 -1.70 -17.96 1.31
CA ARG A 74 -0.98 -19.03 0.63
C ARG A 74 0.37 -18.63 0.09
N LEU A 75 0.55 -17.37 -0.29
CA LEU A 75 1.85 -16.85 -0.74
C LEU A 75 2.86 -16.79 0.41
N ILE A 76 2.40 -16.44 1.61
CA ILE A 76 3.19 -16.47 2.85
C ILE A 76 2.39 -17.24 3.90
N PRO A 77 2.53 -18.58 3.95
CA PRO A 77 1.87 -19.38 4.97
C PRO A 77 2.50 -19.17 6.34
N ALA A 78 1.70 -19.37 7.40
CA ALA A 78 2.25 -19.36 8.75
C ALA A 78 3.18 -20.56 8.96
N ASP A 79 4.30 -20.34 9.63
CA ASP A 79 5.28 -21.36 9.99
C ASP A 79 5.91 -21.05 11.37
N ASP A 80 6.97 -21.76 11.73
CA ASP A 80 7.68 -21.57 13.01
C ASP A 80 8.41 -20.22 13.10
N LEU A 81 8.59 -19.51 11.98
CA LEU A 81 9.34 -18.25 11.92
C LEU A 81 8.40 -17.04 11.98
N SER A 82 7.21 -17.14 11.36
CA SER A 82 6.28 -16.02 11.28
C SER A 82 4.81 -16.44 11.12
N VAL A 83 3.93 -15.49 11.39
CA VAL A 83 2.51 -15.58 11.05
C VAL A 83 2.30 -15.53 9.53
N SER A 84 1.10 -15.89 9.08
CA SER A 84 0.75 -15.80 7.65
C SER A 84 0.76 -14.36 7.12
N GLY A 85 0.86 -14.22 5.79
CA GLY A 85 0.71 -12.92 5.11
C GLY A 85 -0.65 -12.26 5.39
N LYS A 86 -1.69 -13.06 5.57
CA LYS A 86 -3.02 -12.58 5.98
C LYS A 86 -2.96 -11.97 7.39
N ASP A 87 -2.41 -12.69 8.36
CA ASP A 87 -2.32 -12.23 9.76
C ASP A 87 -1.37 -11.06 9.91
N ALA A 88 -0.31 -11.02 9.10
CA ALA A 88 0.60 -9.88 8.99
C ALA A 88 -0.04 -8.64 8.36
N GLY A 89 -1.28 -8.74 7.81
CA GLY A 89 -2.00 -7.61 7.25
C GLY A 89 -1.66 -7.27 5.81
N CYS A 90 -1.05 -8.17 5.03
CA CYS A 90 -0.66 -7.90 3.63
C CYS A 90 -1.85 -7.46 2.75
N ALA A 91 -3.03 -8.06 2.95
CA ALA A 91 -4.23 -7.65 2.21
C ALA A 91 -4.65 -6.20 2.53
N VAL A 92 -4.49 -5.77 3.79
CA VAL A 92 -4.76 -4.38 4.20
C VAL A 92 -3.76 -3.42 3.55
N PHE A 93 -2.47 -3.78 3.52
CA PHE A 93 -1.46 -3.01 2.80
C PHE A 93 -1.84 -2.83 1.33
N ILE A 94 -2.16 -3.91 0.64
CA ILE A 94 -2.56 -3.89 -0.78
C ILE A 94 -3.77 -2.97 -0.98
N ASP A 95 -4.79 -3.10 -0.15
CA ASP A 95 -5.99 -2.26 -0.18
C ASP A 95 -5.67 -0.76 -0.12
N ARG A 96 -4.78 -0.37 0.80
CA ARG A 96 -4.35 1.02 0.99
C ARG A 96 -3.54 1.54 -0.20
N GLN A 97 -2.63 0.72 -0.72
CA GLN A 97 -1.84 1.07 -1.91
C GLN A 97 -2.74 1.27 -3.13
N LEU A 98 -3.72 0.39 -3.35
CA LEU A 98 -4.65 0.49 -4.47
C LEU A 98 -5.64 1.65 -4.35
N ALA A 99 -5.99 2.06 -3.12
CA ALA A 99 -6.79 3.25 -2.88
C ALA A 99 -6.02 4.56 -3.14
N GLY A 100 -4.70 4.53 -3.06
CA GLY A 100 -3.81 5.69 -3.22
C GLY A 100 -3.25 5.86 -4.63
N GLU A 101 -2.22 6.73 -4.74
CA GLU A 101 -1.55 7.10 -6.00
C GLU A 101 -0.91 5.91 -6.73
N TYR A 102 -0.48 4.86 -6.01
CA TYR A 102 0.00 3.64 -6.62
C TYR A 102 -1.09 2.96 -7.45
N GLY A 103 -2.31 2.92 -6.93
CA GLY A 103 -3.44 2.26 -7.62
C GLY A 103 -3.78 2.87 -8.97
N THR A 104 -3.55 4.16 -9.13
CA THR A 104 -3.82 4.94 -10.35
C THR A 104 -2.60 5.21 -11.20
N PHE A 105 -1.40 4.88 -10.71
CA PHE A 105 -0.14 5.27 -11.35
C PHE A 105 0.00 6.78 -11.62
N ASP A 106 -0.54 7.63 -10.74
CA ASP A 106 -0.56 9.09 -10.93
C ASP A 106 0.83 9.70 -11.17
N ARG A 107 1.90 9.03 -10.75
CA ARG A 107 3.29 9.48 -10.92
C ARG A 107 4.02 8.81 -12.09
N LEU A 108 3.34 7.91 -12.82
CA LEU A 108 3.94 7.22 -13.94
C LEU A 108 3.37 7.73 -15.27
N TYR A 109 4.22 7.72 -16.30
CA TYR A 109 3.80 8.06 -17.64
C TYR A 109 3.01 6.89 -18.24
N MET A 110 1.70 7.08 -18.40
CA MET A 110 0.76 6.05 -18.87
C MET A 110 0.05 6.48 -20.16
N GLN A 111 0.78 7.05 -21.11
CA GLN A 111 0.22 7.39 -22.43
C GLN A 111 0.68 6.40 -23.48
N GLY A 112 -0.29 5.90 -24.29
CA GLY A 112 -0.02 5.02 -25.41
C GLY A 112 0.77 5.67 -26.56
N PRO A 113 1.12 4.90 -27.59
CA PRO A 113 0.64 3.54 -27.84
C PRO A 113 1.32 2.50 -26.95
N PHE A 114 0.53 1.57 -26.40
CA PHE A 114 1.06 0.43 -25.65
C PHE A 114 1.40 -0.71 -26.62
N ALA A 115 2.60 -1.23 -26.54
CA ALA A 115 3.07 -2.35 -27.36
C ALA A 115 3.74 -3.38 -26.46
N LYS A 116 3.66 -4.66 -26.88
CA LYS A 116 4.34 -5.72 -26.15
C LYS A 116 5.85 -5.48 -26.18
N GLY A 117 6.45 -5.28 -25.01
CA GLY A 117 7.87 -5.08 -24.86
C GLY A 117 8.67 -6.39 -24.85
N THR A 118 10.00 -6.27 -24.74
CA THR A 118 10.88 -7.40 -24.43
C THR A 118 10.77 -7.73 -22.92
N PRO A 119 11.19 -8.94 -22.49
CA PRO A 119 11.15 -9.30 -21.07
C PRO A 119 11.92 -8.34 -20.16
N MET A 120 12.91 -7.62 -20.68
CA MET A 120 13.73 -6.66 -19.91
C MET A 120 13.10 -5.27 -19.78
N GLN A 121 12.03 -4.98 -20.51
CA GLN A 121 11.34 -3.69 -20.47
C GLN A 121 10.26 -3.60 -19.41
N GLY A 122 10.00 -4.69 -18.69
CA GLY A 122 8.96 -4.76 -17.66
C GLY A 122 7.55 -4.79 -18.23
N ASP A 123 6.61 -4.42 -17.39
CA ASP A 123 5.18 -4.40 -17.73
C ASP A 123 4.87 -3.23 -18.67
N GLN A 124 4.32 -3.55 -19.84
CA GLN A 124 3.87 -2.58 -20.85
C GLN A 124 2.34 -2.59 -21.02
N SER A 125 1.63 -3.12 -20.03
CA SER A 125 0.16 -3.14 -20.02
C SER A 125 -0.41 -1.72 -19.85
N PRO A 126 -1.52 -1.39 -20.52
CA PRO A 126 -2.22 -0.14 -20.27
C PRO A 126 -2.96 -0.09 -18.94
N LEU A 127 -3.11 -1.24 -18.27
CA LEU A 127 -3.87 -1.34 -17.03
C LEU A 127 -3.08 -0.77 -15.85
N VAL A 128 -3.69 0.15 -15.12
CA VAL A 128 -3.17 0.59 -13.83
C VAL A 128 -3.39 -0.49 -12.75
N PRO A 129 -2.65 -0.47 -11.62
CA PRO A 129 -2.71 -1.54 -10.61
C PRO A 129 -4.12 -1.86 -10.12
N ARG A 130 -4.94 -0.87 -9.80
CA ARG A 130 -6.31 -1.09 -9.31
C ARG A 130 -7.22 -1.75 -10.35
N GLU A 131 -7.05 -1.42 -11.63
CA GLU A 131 -7.82 -2.05 -12.70
C GLU A 131 -7.40 -3.52 -12.86
N ARG A 132 -6.10 -3.79 -12.82
CA ARG A 132 -5.57 -5.14 -12.87
C ARG A 132 -6.06 -6.01 -11.71
N TYR A 133 -6.14 -5.46 -10.50
CA TYR A 133 -6.70 -6.18 -9.36
C TYR A 133 -8.19 -6.49 -9.56
N ARG A 134 -8.99 -5.52 -9.99
CA ARG A 134 -10.42 -5.75 -10.25
C ARG A 134 -10.66 -6.85 -11.30
N LEU A 135 -10.01 -6.71 -12.44
CA LEU A 135 -10.12 -7.69 -13.53
C LEU A 135 -9.54 -9.04 -13.12
N GLY A 136 -8.37 -9.06 -12.47
CA GLY A 136 -7.71 -10.29 -12.06
C GLY A 136 -8.50 -11.10 -11.02
N ILE A 137 -9.05 -10.44 -9.99
CA ILE A 137 -9.90 -11.10 -8.99
C ILE A 137 -11.17 -11.64 -9.64
N ALA A 138 -11.83 -10.84 -10.50
CA ALA A 138 -13.03 -11.27 -11.19
C ALA A 138 -12.77 -12.48 -12.11
N ALA A 139 -11.67 -12.44 -12.90
CA ALA A 139 -11.28 -13.51 -13.79
C ALA A 139 -10.87 -14.78 -13.03
N LEU A 140 -10.13 -14.66 -11.93
CA LEU A 140 -9.76 -15.77 -11.05
C LEU A 140 -11.00 -16.41 -10.43
N THR A 141 -11.94 -15.61 -9.94
CA THR A 141 -13.22 -16.09 -9.40
C THR A 141 -13.99 -16.86 -10.48
N GLY A 142 -14.07 -16.31 -11.70
CA GLY A 142 -14.71 -16.99 -12.84
C GLY A 142 -14.04 -18.31 -13.21
N TYR A 143 -12.71 -18.34 -13.21
CA TYR A 143 -11.93 -19.57 -13.44
C TYR A 143 -12.22 -20.62 -12.36
N CYS A 144 -12.13 -20.25 -11.07
CA CYS A 144 -12.37 -21.18 -9.97
C CYS A 144 -13.82 -21.69 -9.98
N GLN A 145 -14.79 -20.83 -10.30
CA GLN A 145 -16.19 -21.24 -10.41
C GLN A 145 -16.42 -22.24 -11.55
N LYS A 146 -15.74 -22.09 -12.69
CA LYS A 146 -15.82 -23.03 -13.82
C LYS A 146 -15.15 -24.37 -13.50
N GLN A 147 -14.01 -24.37 -12.81
CA GLN A 147 -13.21 -25.58 -12.57
C GLN A 147 -13.63 -26.33 -11.31
N PHE A 148 -13.99 -25.62 -10.24
CA PHE A 148 -14.22 -26.19 -8.92
C PHE A 148 -15.62 -25.92 -8.37
N GLN A 149 -16.44 -25.11 -9.03
CA GLN A 149 -17.76 -24.65 -8.57
C GLN A 149 -17.68 -23.92 -7.21
N LYS A 150 -16.56 -23.30 -6.93
CA LYS A 150 -16.25 -22.56 -5.69
C LYS A 150 -15.47 -21.29 -6.02
N THR A 151 -15.46 -20.32 -5.10
CA THR A 151 -14.53 -19.21 -5.15
C THR A 151 -13.13 -19.67 -4.72
N PHE A 152 -12.07 -18.93 -5.06
CA PHE A 152 -10.70 -19.27 -4.66
C PHE A 152 -10.59 -19.39 -3.12
N SER A 153 -11.19 -18.45 -2.39
CA SER A 153 -11.21 -18.45 -0.91
C SER A 153 -11.93 -19.68 -0.29
N ALA A 154 -12.77 -20.37 -1.05
CA ALA A 154 -13.48 -21.57 -0.61
C ALA A 154 -12.80 -22.90 -1.02
N LEU A 155 -11.68 -22.83 -1.76
CA LEU A 155 -10.88 -23.99 -2.13
C LEU A 155 -10.08 -24.51 -0.92
N SER A 156 -9.66 -25.80 -0.99
CA SER A 156 -8.68 -26.34 -0.05
C SER A 156 -7.30 -25.69 -0.27
N ASN A 157 -6.41 -25.81 0.71
CA ASN A 157 -5.06 -25.25 0.58
C ASN A 157 -4.30 -25.85 -0.60
N GLU A 158 -4.44 -27.16 -0.84
CA GLU A 158 -3.81 -27.87 -1.94
C GLU A 158 -4.35 -27.37 -3.30
N GLU A 159 -5.66 -27.15 -3.40
CA GLU A 159 -6.30 -26.59 -4.60
C GLU A 159 -5.84 -25.15 -4.84
N ARG A 160 -5.76 -24.30 -3.79
CA ARG A 160 -5.25 -22.92 -3.86
C ARG A 160 -3.80 -22.89 -4.33
N ASP A 161 -2.94 -23.73 -3.74
CA ASP A 161 -1.52 -23.81 -4.09
C ASP A 161 -1.33 -24.25 -5.55
N LYS A 162 -2.14 -25.20 -6.00
CA LYS A 162 -2.16 -25.61 -7.42
C LYS A 162 -2.55 -24.45 -8.33
N VAL A 163 -3.61 -23.72 -8.02
CA VAL A 163 -4.07 -22.58 -8.82
C VAL A 163 -3.00 -21.49 -8.85
N LEU A 164 -2.38 -21.13 -7.71
CA LEU A 164 -1.33 -20.13 -7.67
C LEU A 164 -0.09 -20.56 -8.45
N THR A 165 0.31 -21.84 -8.35
CA THR A 165 1.42 -22.40 -9.15
C THR A 165 1.14 -22.35 -10.64
N ASP A 166 -0.07 -22.65 -11.04
CA ASP A 166 -0.47 -22.64 -12.44
C ASP A 166 -0.57 -21.18 -12.99
N LEU A 167 -0.98 -20.22 -12.16
CA LEU A 167 -0.90 -18.77 -12.49
C LEU A 167 0.54 -18.30 -12.68
N GLU A 168 1.44 -18.67 -11.75
CA GLU A 168 2.87 -18.32 -11.83
C GLU A 168 3.52 -18.82 -13.13
N LYS A 169 3.20 -20.06 -13.51
CA LYS A 169 3.69 -20.69 -14.75
C LYS A 169 3.03 -20.13 -16.01
N GLY A 170 1.92 -19.40 -15.87
CA GLY A 170 1.10 -18.99 -17.01
C GLY A 170 0.36 -20.16 -17.67
N ALA A 171 0.08 -21.22 -16.91
CA ALA A 171 -0.67 -22.39 -17.36
C ALA A 171 -2.19 -22.19 -17.31
N ILE A 172 -2.65 -21.13 -16.66
CA ILE A 172 -4.05 -20.71 -16.60
C ILE A 172 -4.24 -19.48 -17.47
N GLU A 173 -5.25 -19.51 -18.32
CA GLU A 173 -5.72 -18.33 -19.03
C GLU A 173 -6.85 -17.68 -18.23
N LEU A 174 -6.67 -16.40 -17.90
CA LEU A 174 -7.69 -15.57 -17.29
C LEU A 174 -8.34 -14.68 -18.34
N GLU A 175 -9.67 -14.58 -18.30
CA GLU A 175 -10.41 -13.78 -19.27
C GLU A 175 -10.09 -12.28 -19.12
N GLY A 176 -9.62 -11.65 -20.20
CA GLY A 176 -9.38 -10.21 -20.28
C GLY A 176 -8.13 -9.71 -19.57
N ILE A 177 -7.29 -10.59 -19.03
CA ILE A 177 -6.08 -10.20 -18.32
C ILE A 177 -4.95 -11.21 -18.48
N ASP A 178 -3.70 -10.74 -18.51
CA ASP A 178 -2.54 -11.62 -18.43
C ASP A 178 -2.40 -12.19 -17.01
N ALA A 179 -2.64 -13.51 -16.89
CA ALA A 179 -2.64 -14.22 -15.62
C ALA A 179 -1.29 -14.12 -14.89
N LYS A 180 -0.19 -14.18 -15.63
CA LYS A 180 1.16 -14.11 -15.07
C LYS A 180 1.48 -12.72 -14.53
N LEU A 181 1.10 -11.66 -15.25
CA LEU A 181 1.27 -10.29 -14.80
C LEU A 181 0.41 -10.01 -13.55
N PHE A 182 -0.81 -10.51 -13.52
CA PHE A 182 -1.65 -10.42 -12.32
C PHE A 182 -1.00 -11.11 -11.12
N PHE A 183 -0.56 -12.36 -11.29
CA PHE A 183 0.13 -13.11 -10.22
C PHE A 183 1.38 -12.37 -9.72
N GLN A 184 2.24 -11.91 -10.64
CA GLN A 184 3.46 -11.18 -10.30
C GLN A 184 3.18 -9.90 -9.51
N GLN A 185 2.13 -9.16 -9.88
CA GLN A 185 1.73 -7.96 -9.13
C GLN A 185 1.25 -8.32 -7.72
N VAL A 186 0.40 -9.35 -7.58
CA VAL A 186 -0.09 -9.76 -6.26
C VAL A 186 1.06 -10.26 -5.38
N LEU A 187 1.95 -11.08 -5.95
CA LEU A 187 3.14 -11.58 -5.23
C LEU A 187 4.04 -10.41 -4.79
N GLY A 188 4.37 -9.49 -5.69
CA GLY A 188 5.18 -8.31 -5.37
C GLY A 188 4.56 -7.48 -4.24
N ASN A 189 3.29 -7.12 -4.36
CA ASN A 189 2.61 -6.33 -3.33
C ASN A 189 2.45 -7.10 -2.00
N THR A 190 2.35 -8.44 -2.03
CA THR A 190 2.34 -9.26 -0.81
C THR A 190 3.67 -9.19 -0.09
N MET A 191 4.78 -9.31 -0.83
CA MET A 191 6.13 -9.17 -0.27
C MET A 191 6.38 -7.75 0.26
N GLU A 192 6.00 -6.73 -0.49
CA GLU A 192 6.07 -5.34 -0.04
C GLU A 192 5.29 -5.14 1.26
N GLY A 193 4.04 -5.61 1.33
CA GLY A 193 3.20 -5.50 2.52
C GLY A 193 3.75 -6.26 3.72
N PHE A 194 4.38 -7.43 3.48
CA PHE A 194 4.96 -8.25 4.55
C PHE A 194 6.18 -7.57 5.19
N PHE A 195 6.97 -6.81 4.42
CA PHE A 195 8.16 -6.11 4.90
C PHE A 195 7.98 -4.59 5.07
N ALA A 196 6.80 -4.06 4.79
CA ALA A 196 6.50 -2.64 4.95
C ALA A 196 6.63 -2.16 6.40
N ASP A 197 6.74 -0.86 6.58
CA ASP A 197 6.48 -0.28 7.90
C ASP A 197 4.98 -0.48 8.26
N PRO A 198 4.65 -0.88 9.50
CA PRO A 198 3.26 -1.07 9.93
C PRO A 198 2.31 0.09 9.67
N VAL A 199 2.83 1.31 9.52
CA VAL A 199 2.04 2.51 9.18
C VAL A 199 1.24 2.34 7.89
N TYR A 200 1.74 1.52 6.98
CA TYR A 200 1.08 1.26 5.69
C TYR A 200 0.07 0.11 5.72
N GLY A 201 -0.18 -0.49 6.90
CA GLY A 201 -1.19 -1.52 7.11
C GLY A 201 -0.71 -2.96 7.04
N GLY A 202 0.49 -3.20 6.51
CA GLY A 202 1.16 -4.51 6.51
C GLY A 202 2.07 -4.71 7.72
N ASN A 203 2.83 -5.82 7.70
CA ASN A 203 3.85 -6.13 8.73
C ASN A 203 3.35 -5.86 10.17
N ARG A 204 2.14 -6.27 10.44
CA ARG A 204 1.48 -6.04 11.74
C ARG A 204 2.38 -6.53 12.86
N ASP A 205 2.52 -5.74 13.92
CA ASP A 205 3.40 -6.03 15.05
C ASP A 205 4.89 -6.18 14.66
N MET A 206 5.28 -5.70 13.47
CA MET A 206 6.66 -5.81 12.94
C MET A 206 7.15 -7.27 12.89
N VAL A 207 6.27 -8.20 12.59
CA VAL A 207 6.57 -9.66 12.64
C VAL A 207 7.69 -10.03 11.69
N SER A 208 7.68 -9.51 10.46
CA SER A 208 8.73 -9.78 9.48
C SER A 208 10.07 -9.14 9.87
N TRP A 209 10.04 -7.92 10.41
CA TRP A 209 11.25 -7.25 10.88
C TRP A 209 11.89 -7.99 12.06
N LYS A 210 11.06 -8.49 13.00
CA LYS A 210 11.53 -9.33 14.10
C LYS A 210 12.12 -10.63 13.59
N MET A 211 11.48 -11.26 12.61
CA MET A 211 11.94 -12.51 11.99
C MET A 211 13.35 -12.37 11.40
N ILE A 212 13.60 -11.28 10.64
CA ILE A 212 14.90 -11.06 9.97
C ILE A 212 15.91 -10.27 10.79
N GLY A 213 15.53 -9.80 12.00
CA GLY A 213 16.38 -8.95 12.84
C GLY A 213 16.58 -7.53 12.28
N PHE A 214 15.65 -7.04 11.48
CA PHE A 214 15.69 -5.67 10.96
C PHE A 214 15.30 -4.66 12.06
N PRO A 215 16.13 -3.67 12.36
CA PRO A 215 15.90 -2.76 13.50
C PRO A 215 14.88 -1.66 13.23
N GLY A 216 14.23 -1.67 12.06
CA GLY A 216 13.24 -0.67 11.68
C GLY A 216 13.82 0.68 11.28
N ALA A 217 13.02 1.72 11.45
CA ALA A 217 13.32 3.09 11.01
C ALA A 217 14.30 3.82 11.93
N ARG A 218 15.49 3.25 12.16
CA ARG A 218 16.56 3.88 12.94
C ARG A 218 17.45 4.71 12.03
N TYR A 219 17.76 5.90 12.45
CA TYR A 219 18.62 6.83 11.71
C TYR A 219 19.97 7.09 12.41
N ASP A 220 20.13 6.64 13.65
CA ASP A 220 21.36 6.85 14.42
C ASP A 220 21.93 5.52 14.95
N TYR A 221 23.13 5.21 14.53
CA TYR A 221 23.88 4.02 14.91
C TYR A 221 25.23 4.35 15.58
N ARG A 222 25.46 5.59 15.99
CA ARG A 222 26.74 6.03 16.58
C ARG A 222 27.16 5.22 17.79
N ASP A 223 26.20 4.81 18.62
CA ASP A 223 26.46 4.01 19.82
C ASP A 223 26.92 2.59 19.50
N TYR A 224 26.78 2.17 18.25
CA TYR A 224 27.10 0.81 17.80
C TYR A 224 28.33 0.73 16.89
N ILE A 225 28.95 1.88 16.52
CA ILE A 225 30.11 1.92 15.61
C ILE A 225 31.25 1.03 16.08
N GLY A 226 31.49 0.94 17.41
CA GLY A 226 32.54 0.11 18.00
C GLY A 226 32.19 -1.39 18.11
N ARG A 227 30.97 -1.81 17.75
CA ARG A 227 30.50 -3.17 17.93
C ARG A 227 30.60 -3.99 16.63
N HIS A 228 31.79 -4.07 16.06
CA HIS A 228 32.03 -4.78 14.81
C HIS A 228 31.70 -6.28 14.94
N ASN A 229 31.00 -6.83 13.94
CA ASN A 229 30.61 -8.25 13.86
C ASN A 229 29.82 -8.78 15.06
N GLN A 230 29.19 -7.91 15.83
CA GLN A 230 28.30 -8.30 16.92
C GLN A 230 26.85 -8.24 16.45
N LYS A 231 26.07 -9.27 16.75
CA LYS A 231 24.63 -9.23 16.57
C LYS A 231 24.05 -8.19 17.54
N LEU A 232 23.30 -7.22 17.00
CA LEU A 232 22.60 -6.25 17.80
C LEU A 232 21.14 -6.68 17.93
N ASP A 233 20.70 -7.03 19.12
CA ASP A 233 19.31 -7.37 19.41
C ASP A 233 18.53 -6.06 19.64
N LEU A 234 18.23 -5.36 18.54
CA LEU A 234 17.52 -4.10 18.56
C LEU A 234 16.02 -4.34 18.33
N THR A 235 15.19 -3.81 19.21
CA THR A 235 13.74 -3.80 19.00
C THR A 235 13.40 -2.95 17.78
N PRO A 236 12.63 -3.47 16.80
CA PRO A 236 12.24 -2.70 15.63
C PRO A 236 11.44 -1.45 16.00
N ILE A 237 11.65 -0.38 15.26
CA ILE A 237 10.96 0.91 15.43
C ILE A 237 10.30 1.29 14.11
N SER A 238 8.99 1.61 14.14
CA SER A 238 8.26 2.17 13.01
C SER A 238 8.56 3.65 12.79
N ILE A 239 8.37 4.17 11.57
CA ILE A 239 8.49 5.59 11.24
C ILE A 239 7.48 6.47 11.95
N ILE A 240 6.37 5.92 12.43
CA ILE A 240 5.37 6.69 13.21
C ILE A 240 5.98 7.23 14.52
N GLY A 241 7.12 6.72 14.92
CA GLY A 241 7.79 7.18 16.11
C GLY A 241 7.06 6.82 17.41
N SER A 242 7.36 7.54 18.48
CA SER A 242 6.97 7.28 19.84
C SER A 242 5.46 7.47 20.09
N SER A 243 4.87 6.63 20.93
CA SER A 243 3.50 6.79 21.45
C SER A 243 3.26 8.18 22.07
N ALA A 244 4.32 8.91 22.42
CA ALA A 244 4.25 10.30 22.86
C ALA A 244 3.73 11.25 21.77
N TRP A 245 3.88 10.93 20.49
CA TRP A 245 3.36 11.70 19.36
C TRP A 245 1.85 11.52 19.15
N GLN A 246 1.27 10.45 19.71
CA GLN A 246 -0.12 10.06 19.47
C GLN A 246 -1.12 10.66 20.47
N LYS A 247 -0.65 11.22 21.57
CA LYS A 247 -1.51 11.68 22.67
C LYS A 247 -2.09 13.08 22.52
N LYS A 248 -2.00 13.74 21.34
CA LYS A 248 -2.53 15.10 21.16
C LYS A 248 -3.24 15.25 19.82
N GLY A 249 -4.29 14.47 19.61
CA GLY A 249 -5.38 14.77 18.70
C GLY A 249 -6.57 15.27 19.49
#